data_e2b55e4e05c668c165efbb419c8aa092
#
_entry.id   e2b55e4e05c668c165efbb419c8aa092
#
_cell.length_a   1.000
_cell.length_b   1.000
_cell.length_c   1.000
_cell.angle_alpha   90.00
_cell.angle_beta   90.00
_cell.angle_gamma   90.00
#
_symmetry.space_group_name_H-M   'P 1'
#
loop_
_entity.id
_entity.type
_entity.pdbx_description
1 polymer ?
#
loop_
_entity_poly.entity_id
_entity_poly.type
_entity_poly.pdbx_seq_one_letter_code
_entity_poly.pdbx_strand_id
1 'polypeptide(L)'
;FGRGVRLKGYGFSLKRTCKLDKGQCPDEVPGHIGILETLNIFGLKADYMDEFSRIIKDEGVEVNVHDKVKVELPLMPNVVDLEKKRLKYLCLKKGKKYIKDVPLLRLDMDATIAASPVVVDRYSQIKTFSSSKSEKISQTITKDEAKLGEEQLALIDWTKLYVDLCEYKRQRGMYNLTMQLQTLKEVAANTSWYILYVPKSSLIWDDYLRVSSMWQEILTTLMQGYIDKYYKNHKSIWVNHNLETVSLTSEMAGLDEKVLGQIDKGMYDDFKRTLELIKSQLENRSFASTIRIGYGFQALYFSRHLYSPLMYYNGKLKDENGNQLIEISPVALVDSEFEFVNKLTEYVNSKPKVLEDHEVYLLRNQSKTGVGFFAEAGFYPDFILWIVKGRHQYVSFIDPHGLGRAKGFADPKVQLFQMLQHETEPEIGDKNLSLNSFILSPTRFGEVMRWGLVVKPEATIEDVKNMFVDHHVYFMKEDGRYIDKMIHAILTSGIV
;
A
#
# COMPACT_ATOMS: atom_id res chain seq x y z
N PHE A 1 -21.97 18.66 -15.98
CA PHE A 1 -22.09 17.37 -16.67
C PHE A 1 -22.51 17.51 -18.15
N GLY A 2 -23.51 18.32 -18.50
CA GLY A 2 -24.07 18.37 -19.85
C GLY A 2 -23.18 18.97 -20.95
N ARG A 3 -22.04 19.59 -20.66
CA ARG A 3 -21.17 20.21 -21.68
C ARG A 3 -19.97 19.36 -22.11
N GLY A 4 -19.54 18.40 -21.30
CA GLY A 4 -18.36 17.57 -21.59
C GLY A 4 -18.62 16.32 -22.43
N VAL A 5 -19.88 15.93 -22.62
CA VAL A 5 -20.24 14.59 -23.15
C VAL A 5 -20.89 14.66 -24.53
N ARG A 6 -20.99 15.82 -25.15
CA ARG A 6 -21.59 15.96 -26.50
C ARG A 6 -20.54 15.77 -27.61
N LEU A 7 -19.86 14.64 -27.60
CA LEU A 7 -19.11 14.21 -28.76
C LEU A 7 -20.10 13.64 -29.79
N LYS A 8 -20.11 14.21 -30.97
CA LYS A 8 -20.87 13.67 -32.09
C LYS A 8 -20.10 12.51 -32.69
N GLY A 9 -20.71 11.35 -32.74
CA GLY A 9 -20.18 10.14 -33.37
C GLY A 9 -20.34 10.16 -34.89
N TYR A 10 -20.33 8.97 -35.47
CA TYR A 10 -20.49 8.78 -36.90
C TYR A 10 -21.79 9.42 -37.41
N GLY A 11 -21.73 10.10 -38.53
CA GLY A 11 -22.88 10.82 -39.12
C GLY A 11 -23.45 11.94 -38.19
N PHE A 12 -22.64 12.49 -37.31
CA PHE A 12 -23.05 13.46 -36.30
C PHE A 12 -24.09 12.95 -35.28
N SER A 13 -24.25 11.63 -35.18
CA SER A 13 -25.16 11.00 -34.22
C SER A 13 -24.65 11.19 -32.77
N LEU A 14 -25.59 11.27 -31.83
CA LEU A 14 -25.32 11.17 -30.39
C LEU A 14 -25.45 9.74 -29.88
N LYS A 15 -25.86 8.78 -30.75
CA LYS A 15 -25.92 7.36 -30.41
C LYS A 15 -24.55 6.71 -30.61
N ARG A 16 -24.23 5.69 -29.81
CA ARG A 16 -23.05 4.84 -30.02
C ARG A 16 -23.16 4.13 -31.38
N THR A 17 -22.02 3.82 -32.00
CA THR A 17 -21.97 3.16 -33.31
C THR A 17 -22.79 1.87 -33.35
N CYS A 18 -22.74 1.03 -32.29
CA CYS A 18 -23.52 -0.20 -32.19
C CYS A 18 -25.05 0.01 -31.98
N LYS A 19 -25.48 1.25 -31.66
CA LYS A 19 -26.90 1.62 -31.46
C LYS A 19 -27.43 2.50 -32.60
N LEU A 20 -26.70 2.63 -33.70
CA LEU A 20 -27.19 3.28 -34.92
C LEU A 20 -28.23 2.42 -35.61
N ASP A 21 -29.23 3.05 -36.24
CA ASP A 21 -30.26 2.35 -36.98
C ASP A 21 -29.66 1.64 -38.23
N LYS A 22 -30.27 0.53 -38.63
CA LYS A 22 -29.85 -0.20 -39.84
C LYS A 22 -29.82 0.76 -41.05
N GLY A 23 -28.64 0.85 -41.68
CA GLY A 23 -28.38 1.77 -42.80
C GLY A 23 -27.65 3.07 -42.40
N GLN A 24 -27.47 3.35 -41.09
CA GLN A 24 -26.66 4.45 -40.59
C GLN A 24 -25.33 3.99 -40.00
N CYS A 25 -25.13 2.67 -39.88
CA CYS A 25 -23.90 2.10 -39.39
C CYS A 25 -22.87 2.04 -40.53
N PRO A 26 -21.59 2.42 -40.31
CA PRO A 26 -20.52 2.25 -41.30
C PRO A 26 -20.31 0.77 -41.58
N ASP A 27 -19.94 0.45 -42.84
CA ASP A 27 -19.68 -0.92 -43.28
C ASP A 27 -18.51 -1.56 -42.49
N GLU A 28 -17.54 -0.78 -42.05
CA GLU A 28 -16.46 -1.21 -41.17
C GLU A 28 -16.41 -0.35 -39.89
N VAL A 29 -16.49 -1.01 -38.75
CA VAL A 29 -16.37 -0.38 -37.43
C VAL A 29 -15.04 -0.78 -36.84
N PRO A 30 -14.15 0.19 -36.48
CA PRO A 30 -12.90 -0.13 -35.81
C PRO A 30 -13.13 -0.94 -34.53
N GLY A 31 -12.35 -2.04 -34.33
CA GLY A 31 -12.56 -2.97 -33.21
C GLY A 31 -12.43 -2.34 -31.81
N HIS A 32 -11.82 -1.16 -31.72
CA HIS A 32 -11.66 -0.42 -30.45
C HIS A 32 -12.67 0.72 -30.25
N ILE A 33 -13.62 0.93 -31.18
CA ILE A 33 -14.56 2.05 -31.10
C ILE A 33 -15.40 2.04 -29.82
N GLY A 34 -15.73 0.86 -29.31
CA GLY A 34 -16.46 0.70 -28.07
C GLY A 34 -15.76 1.32 -26.85
N ILE A 35 -14.42 1.32 -26.83
CA ILE A 35 -13.63 1.96 -25.78
C ILE A 35 -13.75 3.48 -25.87
N LEU A 36 -13.66 4.04 -27.08
CA LEU A 36 -13.77 5.47 -27.34
C LEU A 36 -15.19 6.02 -27.07
N GLU A 37 -16.19 5.19 -27.27
CA GLU A 37 -17.60 5.53 -27.03
C GLU A 37 -18.05 5.24 -25.59
N THR A 38 -17.15 4.80 -24.71
CA THR A 38 -17.46 4.51 -23.31
C THR A 38 -17.11 5.69 -22.41
N LEU A 39 -18.10 6.18 -21.66
CA LEU A 39 -17.89 7.16 -20.61
C LEU A 39 -17.68 6.45 -19.27
N ASN A 40 -16.50 6.61 -18.68
CA ASN A 40 -16.21 6.09 -17.36
C ASN A 40 -16.47 7.19 -16.31
N ILE A 41 -17.34 6.92 -15.35
CA ILE A 41 -17.68 7.84 -14.27
C ILE A 41 -17.16 7.26 -12.97
N PHE A 42 -16.31 8.03 -12.28
CA PHE A 42 -15.72 7.66 -10.99
C PHE A 42 -16.36 8.54 -9.90
N GLY A 43 -17.05 7.92 -8.94
CA GLY A 43 -17.61 8.58 -7.77
C GLY A 43 -16.73 8.40 -6.55
N LEU A 44 -16.50 9.49 -5.81
CA LEU A 44 -15.73 9.46 -4.55
C LEU A 44 -16.59 9.11 -3.32
N LYS A 45 -17.92 9.11 -3.46
CA LYS A 45 -18.89 8.78 -2.40
C LYS A 45 -19.98 7.86 -2.95
N ALA A 46 -20.19 6.72 -2.29
CA ALA A 46 -21.11 5.69 -2.75
C ALA A 46 -22.58 6.17 -2.87
N ASP A 47 -23.07 6.97 -1.92
CA ASP A 47 -24.47 7.41 -1.88
C ASP A 47 -24.85 8.24 -3.13
N TYR A 48 -23.97 9.08 -3.59
CA TYR A 48 -24.12 9.86 -4.80
C TYR A 48 -24.20 8.98 -6.06
N MET A 49 -23.47 7.88 -6.10
CA MET A 49 -23.44 6.97 -7.26
C MET A 49 -24.73 6.16 -7.39
N ASP A 50 -25.39 5.81 -6.30
CA ASP A 50 -26.67 5.10 -6.32
C ASP A 50 -27.78 6.02 -6.88
N GLU A 51 -27.81 7.28 -6.48
CA GLU A 51 -28.74 8.26 -7.03
C GLU A 51 -28.48 8.55 -8.51
N PHE A 52 -27.22 8.71 -8.88
CA PHE A 52 -26.79 8.90 -10.26
C PHE A 52 -27.16 7.69 -11.16
N SER A 53 -26.97 6.47 -10.68
CA SER A 53 -27.36 5.25 -11.39
C SER A 53 -28.87 5.17 -11.60
N ARG A 54 -29.66 5.64 -10.63
CA ARG A 54 -31.13 5.71 -10.75
C ARG A 54 -31.56 6.70 -11.82
N ILE A 55 -31.00 7.92 -11.79
CA ILE A 55 -31.29 8.96 -12.80
C ILE A 55 -30.93 8.47 -14.20
N ILE A 56 -29.78 7.82 -14.39
CA ILE A 56 -29.38 7.29 -15.71
C ILE A 56 -30.31 6.18 -16.19
N LYS A 57 -30.79 5.32 -15.29
CA LYS A 57 -31.80 4.30 -15.63
C LYS A 57 -33.13 4.91 -16.02
N ASP A 58 -33.57 5.95 -15.32
CA ASP A 58 -34.83 6.67 -15.60
C ASP A 58 -34.75 7.39 -16.96
N GLU A 59 -33.57 7.85 -17.36
CA GLU A 59 -33.29 8.44 -18.68
C GLU A 59 -33.14 7.37 -19.80
N GLY A 60 -33.36 6.09 -19.52
CA GLY A 60 -33.31 4.99 -20.50
C GLY A 60 -31.92 4.69 -21.04
N VAL A 61 -30.86 5.13 -20.38
CA VAL A 61 -29.49 4.76 -20.70
C VAL A 61 -29.20 3.38 -20.10
N GLU A 62 -28.94 2.38 -20.95
CA GLU A 62 -28.46 1.08 -20.47
C GLU A 62 -27.13 1.28 -19.75
N VAL A 63 -27.17 1.28 -18.44
CA VAL A 63 -25.99 1.09 -17.62
C VAL A 63 -25.78 -0.43 -17.60
N ASN A 64 -24.65 -0.92 -18.09
CA ASN A 64 -24.22 -2.29 -17.85
C ASN A 64 -23.89 -2.46 -16.36
N VAL A 65 -24.91 -2.40 -15.53
CA VAL A 65 -24.85 -2.81 -14.13
C VAL A 65 -25.19 -4.30 -14.18
N HIS A 66 -24.18 -5.15 -14.04
CA HIS A 66 -24.47 -6.52 -13.65
C HIS A 66 -25.35 -6.45 -12.41
N ASP A 67 -26.49 -7.12 -12.42
CA ASP A 67 -27.36 -7.22 -11.25
C ASP A 67 -26.58 -7.90 -10.12
N LYS A 68 -26.00 -7.08 -9.23
CA LYS A 68 -25.28 -7.57 -8.06
C LYS A 68 -26.20 -7.66 -6.86
N VAL A 69 -26.19 -8.81 -6.23
CA VAL A 69 -26.91 -9.04 -4.98
C VAL A 69 -26.05 -8.56 -3.81
N LYS A 70 -26.61 -7.72 -2.95
CA LYS A 70 -25.95 -7.29 -1.70
C LYS A 70 -26.09 -8.39 -0.65
N VAL A 71 -24.98 -8.74 -0.04
CA VAL A 71 -24.90 -9.73 1.06
C VAL A 71 -24.27 -9.05 2.25
N GLU A 72 -24.88 -9.16 3.42
CA GLU A 72 -24.36 -8.67 4.69
C GLU A 72 -24.10 -9.83 5.63
N LEU A 73 -22.86 -9.93 6.12
CA LEU A 73 -22.47 -10.90 7.13
C LEU A 73 -22.07 -10.14 8.41
N PRO A 74 -22.67 -10.44 9.58
CA PRO A 74 -22.25 -9.85 10.83
C PRO A 74 -20.83 -10.33 11.19
N LEU A 75 -20.09 -9.53 11.95
CA LEU A 75 -18.85 -9.98 12.57
C LEU A 75 -19.15 -10.64 13.91
N MET A 76 -18.51 -11.76 14.18
CA MET A 76 -18.57 -12.48 15.45
C MET A 76 -17.26 -12.24 16.22
N PRO A 77 -17.30 -11.64 17.42
CA PRO A 77 -16.11 -11.52 18.26
C PRO A 77 -15.59 -12.91 18.67
N ASN A 78 -14.31 -13.18 18.46
CA ASN A 78 -13.65 -14.41 18.93
C ASN A 78 -13.11 -14.23 20.36
N VAL A 79 -12.90 -13.00 20.81
CA VAL A 79 -12.41 -12.67 22.14
C VAL A 79 -13.54 -12.08 22.97
N VAL A 80 -13.91 -12.81 24.02
CA VAL A 80 -14.92 -12.34 24.97
C VAL A 80 -14.30 -11.25 25.86
N ASP A 81 -15.02 -10.15 26.07
CA ASP A 81 -14.57 -9.03 26.91
C ASP A 81 -13.19 -8.49 26.49
N LEU A 82 -13.06 -8.07 25.21
CA LEU A 82 -11.81 -7.56 24.65
C LEU A 82 -11.17 -6.46 25.51
N GLU A 83 -11.99 -5.58 26.07
CA GLU A 83 -11.55 -4.46 26.91
C GLU A 83 -10.86 -4.94 28.20
N LYS A 84 -11.23 -6.09 28.75
CA LYS A 84 -10.57 -6.70 29.90
C LYS A 84 -9.17 -7.20 29.59
N LYS A 85 -8.89 -7.53 28.31
CA LYS A 85 -7.57 -7.94 27.85
C LYS A 85 -6.57 -6.80 27.85
N ARG A 86 -7.05 -5.54 27.79
CA ARG A 86 -6.23 -4.31 27.79
C ARG A 86 -5.09 -4.38 26.79
N LEU A 87 -5.38 -4.87 25.58
CA LEU A 87 -4.39 -4.92 24.50
C LEU A 87 -3.94 -3.50 24.19
N LYS A 88 -2.64 -3.29 24.23
CA LYS A 88 -2.05 -1.96 23.96
C LYS A 88 -2.11 -1.66 22.47
N TYR A 89 -2.66 -0.52 22.16
CA TYR A 89 -2.83 -0.03 20.80
C TYR A 89 -2.17 1.32 20.63
N LEU A 90 -1.37 1.47 19.58
CA LEU A 90 -0.63 2.67 19.30
C LEU A 90 -1.50 3.67 18.54
N CYS A 91 -1.59 4.90 19.03
CA CYS A 91 -2.32 5.96 18.33
C CYS A 91 -1.67 7.33 18.55
N LEU A 92 -2.05 8.31 17.74
CA LEU A 92 -1.69 9.69 18.00
C LEU A 92 -2.46 10.23 19.22
N LYS A 93 -1.78 10.98 20.08
CA LYS A 93 -2.39 11.72 21.20
C LYS A 93 -3.61 12.49 20.72
N LYS A 94 -4.69 12.44 21.49
CA LYS A 94 -5.99 13.03 21.11
C LYS A 94 -5.86 14.51 20.73
N GLY A 95 -6.46 14.88 19.60
CA GLY A 95 -6.48 16.26 19.10
C GLY A 95 -5.23 16.70 18.36
N LYS A 96 -4.19 15.88 18.31
CA LYS A 96 -2.97 16.17 17.56
C LYS A 96 -3.16 16.05 16.07
N LYS A 97 -2.66 17.03 15.31
CA LYS A 97 -2.67 17.05 13.83
C LYS A 97 -1.42 17.77 13.34
N TYR A 98 -0.60 17.12 12.51
CA TYR A 98 0.69 17.65 12.08
C TYR A 98 0.62 19.10 11.54
N ILE A 99 -0.26 19.37 10.59
CA ILE A 99 -0.39 20.70 9.98
C ILE A 99 -0.82 21.77 11.01
N LYS A 100 -1.58 21.38 12.04
CA LYS A 100 -2.04 22.31 13.08
C LYS A 100 -0.95 22.58 14.11
N ASP A 101 -0.22 21.55 14.50
CA ASP A 101 0.81 21.64 15.54
C ASP A 101 2.13 22.21 15.00
N VAL A 102 2.40 22.00 13.71
CA VAL A 102 3.53 22.56 12.95
C VAL A 102 2.98 23.43 11.82
N PRO A 103 2.47 24.64 12.12
CA PRO A 103 1.82 25.46 11.12
C PRO A 103 2.78 26.03 10.07
N LEU A 104 4.08 26.04 10.38
CA LEU A 104 5.13 26.55 9.50
C LEU A 104 6.34 25.61 9.52
N LEU A 105 6.48 24.81 8.49
CA LEU A 105 7.69 24.02 8.21
C LEU A 105 8.49 24.76 7.12
N ARG A 106 9.70 25.21 7.44
CA ARG A 106 10.58 25.83 6.44
C ARG A 106 11.45 24.77 5.80
N LEU A 107 11.49 24.75 4.47
CA LEU A 107 12.43 23.90 3.74
C LEU A 107 13.86 24.33 4.04
N ASP A 108 14.70 23.36 4.33
CA ASP A 108 16.13 23.57 4.59
C ASP A 108 16.94 22.36 4.11
N MET A 109 18.25 22.43 4.21
CA MET A 109 19.14 21.29 3.97
C MET A 109 18.93 20.23 5.06
N ASP A 110 18.68 18.99 4.63
CA ASP A 110 18.54 17.84 5.51
C ASP A 110 19.58 16.77 5.15
N ALA A 111 20.61 16.66 5.98
CA ALA A 111 21.70 15.72 5.78
C ALA A 111 21.24 14.25 5.85
N THR A 112 20.10 13.95 6.49
CA THR A 112 19.58 12.60 6.61
C THR A 112 19.09 12.05 5.26
N ILE A 113 18.71 12.93 4.32
CA ILE A 113 18.30 12.53 2.98
C ILE A 113 19.45 11.91 2.19
N ALA A 114 20.70 12.29 2.48
CA ALA A 114 21.89 11.69 1.84
C ALA A 114 22.04 10.19 2.18
N ALA A 115 21.60 9.76 3.35
CA ALA A 115 21.60 8.33 3.72
C ALA A 115 20.60 7.48 2.90
N SER A 116 19.53 8.11 2.43
CA SER A 116 18.53 7.50 1.55
C SER A 116 18.25 8.43 0.36
N PRO A 117 19.15 8.52 -0.64
CA PRO A 117 19.10 9.55 -1.67
C PRO A 117 17.86 9.43 -2.56
N VAL A 118 17.48 10.54 -3.18
CA VAL A 118 16.48 10.57 -4.26
C VAL A 118 17.11 9.96 -5.50
N VAL A 119 16.48 8.93 -6.07
CA VAL A 119 16.98 8.28 -7.29
C VAL A 119 16.09 8.67 -8.47
N VAL A 120 16.72 9.26 -9.49
CA VAL A 120 16.08 9.56 -10.78
C VAL A 120 16.80 8.82 -11.89
N ASP A 121 16.05 8.02 -12.64
CA ASP A 121 16.55 7.20 -13.74
C ASP A 121 15.89 7.62 -15.05
N ARG A 122 16.69 8.17 -15.96
CA ARG A 122 16.28 8.66 -17.28
C ARG A 122 16.66 7.71 -18.41
N TYR A 123 17.20 6.54 -18.09
CA TYR A 123 17.42 5.52 -19.11
C TYR A 123 16.10 4.93 -19.57
N SER A 124 15.91 4.79 -20.88
CA SER A 124 14.75 4.14 -21.46
C SER A 124 14.66 2.70 -20.98
N GLN A 125 13.60 2.35 -20.28
CA GLN A 125 13.32 0.96 -19.92
C GLN A 125 12.69 0.26 -21.14
N ILE A 126 13.50 -0.37 -21.95
CA ILE A 126 13.01 -1.24 -23.04
C ILE A 126 12.53 -2.52 -22.39
N LYS A 127 11.21 -2.65 -22.19
CA LYS A 127 10.59 -3.92 -21.86
C LYS A 127 10.46 -4.74 -23.15
N THR A 128 11.43 -5.57 -23.46
CA THR A 128 11.30 -6.57 -24.51
C THR A 128 10.31 -7.63 -24.06
N PHE A 129 9.12 -7.62 -24.62
CA PHE A 129 8.20 -8.75 -24.52
C PHE A 129 8.64 -9.81 -25.52
N SER A 130 9.35 -10.85 -25.07
CA SER A 130 9.54 -12.04 -25.89
C SER A 130 8.33 -12.95 -25.71
N SER A 131 7.70 -13.34 -26.81
CA SER A 131 6.53 -14.22 -26.86
C SER A 131 6.84 -15.71 -26.68
N SER A 132 8.04 -16.07 -26.29
CA SER A 132 8.43 -17.46 -26.00
C SER A 132 8.87 -17.61 -24.53
N LYS A 133 8.40 -18.69 -23.93
CA LYS A 133 8.74 -19.13 -22.58
C LYS A 133 10.22 -19.49 -22.49
N SER A 134 11.11 -18.53 -22.34
CA SER A 134 12.46 -18.77 -21.88
C SER A 134 13.14 -17.48 -21.49
N GLU A 135 13.71 -17.48 -20.30
CA GLU A 135 14.73 -16.60 -19.71
C GLU A 135 14.64 -15.11 -20.05
N LYS A 136 14.23 -14.35 -19.03
CA LYS A 136 14.40 -12.89 -19.00
C LYS A 136 15.91 -12.59 -18.97
N ILE A 137 16.54 -12.48 -20.12
CA ILE A 137 17.85 -11.86 -20.22
C ILE A 137 17.62 -10.37 -20.04
N SER A 138 17.68 -9.88 -18.81
CA SER A 138 17.85 -8.44 -18.58
C SER A 138 19.32 -8.15 -18.93
N GLN A 139 19.54 -7.56 -20.10
CA GLN A 139 20.83 -6.92 -20.35
C GLN A 139 21.01 -5.86 -19.25
N THR A 140 22.02 -6.05 -18.43
CA THR A 140 22.43 -5.09 -17.42
C THR A 140 23.08 -3.94 -18.19
N ILE A 141 22.26 -2.94 -18.55
CA ILE A 141 22.80 -1.71 -19.15
C ILE A 141 23.56 -1.04 -18.01
N THR A 142 24.86 -0.88 -18.17
CA THR A 142 25.68 -0.07 -17.26
C THR A 142 25.16 1.36 -17.35
N LYS A 143 24.58 1.86 -16.26
CA LYS A 143 24.02 3.22 -16.22
C LYS A 143 25.08 4.19 -15.74
N ASP A 144 25.28 5.27 -16.48
CA ASP A 144 26.14 6.36 -16.04
C ASP A 144 25.46 7.10 -14.89
N GLU A 145 26.18 7.26 -13.78
CA GLU A 145 25.79 8.18 -12.72
C GLU A 145 26.30 9.58 -13.04
N ALA A 146 25.44 10.56 -12.87
CA ALA A 146 25.72 11.94 -13.19
C ALA A 146 25.30 12.89 -12.07
N LYS A 147 25.85 14.10 -12.09
CA LYS A 147 25.48 15.19 -11.19
C LYS A 147 25.20 16.45 -12.02
N LEU A 148 24.26 17.27 -11.56
CA LEU A 148 24.06 18.60 -12.13
C LEU A 148 25.11 19.53 -11.55
N GLY A 149 25.96 20.08 -12.41
CA GLY A 149 26.97 21.05 -12.02
C GLY A 149 26.49 22.50 -12.18
N GLU A 150 27.39 23.45 -11.94
CA GLU A 150 27.12 24.89 -12.03
C GLU A 150 26.62 25.30 -13.42
N GLU A 151 27.17 24.69 -14.48
CA GLU A 151 26.79 24.99 -15.88
C GLU A 151 25.32 24.65 -16.15
N GLN A 152 24.86 23.46 -15.68
CA GLN A 152 23.49 23.04 -15.81
C GLN A 152 22.55 23.91 -14.96
N LEU A 153 22.96 24.22 -13.72
CA LEU A 153 22.19 25.05 -12.80
C LEU A 153 22.06 26.51 -13.26
N ALA A 154 23.03 27.03 -14.02
CA ALA A 154 23.00 28.38 -14.58
C ALA A 154 21.85 28.58 -15.61
N LEU A 155 21.38 27.51 -16.24
CA LEU A 155 20.31 27.55 -17.24
C LEU A 155 18.92 27.26 -16.70
N ILE A 156 18.81 27.04 -15.40
CA ILE A 156 17.53 26.75 -14.77
C ILE A 156 16.70 28.04 -14.65
N ASP A 157 15.46 27.98 -15.10
CA ASP A 157 14.46 28.98 -14.75
C ASP A 157 13.99 28.71 -13.32
N TRP A 158 14.62 29.40 -12.39
CA TRP A 158 14.33 29.27 -10.95
C TRP A 158 12.93 29.74 -10.57
N THR A 159 12.37 30.70 -11.31
CA THR A 159 11.00 31.18 -11.06
C THR A 159 9.99 30.11 -11.43
N LYS A 160 10.17 29.50 -12.60
CA LYS A 160 9.35 28.37 -13.04
C LYS A 160 9.47 27.20 -12.07
N LEU A 161 10.69 26.81 -11.68
CA LEU A 161 10.92 25.75 -10.72
C LEU A 161 10.16 26.02 -9.40
N TYR A 162 10.26 27.24 -8.88
CA TYR A 162 9.56 27.62 -7.64
C TYR A 162 8.05 27.48 -7.77
N VAL A 163 7.45 27.94 -8.87
CA VAL A 163 6.02 27.84 -9.13
C VAL A 163 5.58 26.38 -9.24
N ASP A 164 6.32 25.58 -10.01
CA ASP A 164 6.04 24.15 -10.20
C ASP A 164 6.08 23.39 -8.85
N LEU A 165 7.06 23.71 -7.99
CA LEU A 165 7.15 23.12 -6.65
C LEU A 165 6.06 23.61 -5.71
N CYS A 166 5.61 24.85 -5.82
CA CYS A 166 4.46 25.37 -5.08
C CYS A 166 3.17 24.64 -5.45
N GLU A 167 2.97 24.39 -6.73
CA GLU A 167 1.84 23.59 -7.20
C GLU A 167 1.94 22.13 -6.75
N TYR A 168 3.13 21.52 -6.85
CA TYR A 168 3.38 20.16 -6.40
C TYR A 168 3.06 19.97 -4.91
N LYS A 169 3.58 20.86 -4.03
CA LYS A 169 3.28 20.78 -2.59
C LYS A 169 1.79 20.95 -2.28
N ARG A 170 1.08 21.79 -3.04
CA ARG A 170 -0.37 21.99 -2.92
C ARG A 170 -1.14 20.71 -3.26
N GLN A 171 -0.80 20.06 -4.37
CA GLN A 171 -1.39 18.78 -4.80
C GLN A 171 -1.15 17.65 -3.81
N ARG A 172 -0.01 17.68 -3.10
CA ARG A 172 0.36 16.72 -2.06
C ARG A 172 -0.18 17.06 -0.66
N GLY A 173 -0.91 18.16 -0.50
CA GLY A 173 -1.46 18.58 0.79
C GLY A 173 -0.42 19.07 1.80
N MET A 174 0.78 19.49 1.35
CA MET A 174 1.85 19.99 2.21
C MET A 174 1.67 21.50 2.47
N TYR A 175 0.52 21.88 3.01
CA TYR A 175 0.12 23.30 3.13
C TYR A 175 1.00 24.10 4.09
N ASN A 176 1.54 23.47 5.11
CA ASN A 176 2.42 24.09 6.11
C ASN A 176 3.89 24.19 5.65
N LEU A 177 4.28 23.58 4.52
CA LEU A 177 5.64 23.68 3.99
C LEU A 177 5.84 25.03 3.31
N THR A 178 6.90 25.74 3.68
CA THR A 178 7.33 26.99 3.02
C THR A 178 8.71 26.81 2.40
N MET A 179 8.92 27.46 1.27
CA MET A 179 10.15 27.37 0.50
C MET A 179 10.63 28.78 0.16
N GLN A 180 11.93 29.00 0.22
CA GLN A 180 12.57 30.21 -0.24
C GLN A 180 13.41 29.89 -1.48
N LEU A 181 13.42 30.79 -2.46
CA LEU A 181 14.17 30.59 -3.70
C LEU A 181 15.68 30.37 -3.44
N GLN A 182 16.23 31.07 -2.47
CA GLN A 182 17.63 30.94 -2.09
C GLN A 182 17.90 29.53 -1.55
N THR A 183 17.06 29.01 -0.66
CA THR A 183 17.19 27.64 -0.13
C THR A 183 17.08 26.58 -1.24
N LEU A 184 16.19 26.78 -2.23
CA LEU A 184 16.09 25.86 -3.37
C LEU A 184 17.40 25.81 -4.17
N LYS A 185 18.07 26.96 -4.36
CA LYS A 185 19.39 27.04 -5.01
C LYS A 185 20.47 26.31 -4.22
N GLU A 186 20.50 26.51 -2.90
CA GLU A 186 21.45 25.85 -2.00
C GLU A 186 21.26 24.32 -1.99
N VAL A 187 20.02 23.86 -1.89
CA VAL A 187 19.68 22.42 -1.97
C VAL A 187 20.11 21.84 -3.33
N ALA A 188 19.83 22.54 -4.43
CA ALA A 188 20.18 22.07 -5.78
C ALA A 188 21.70 22.01 -6.01
N ALA A 189 22.46 22.93 -5.43
CA ALA A 189 23.92 22.96 -5.53
C ALA A 189 24.60 21.81 -4.76
N ASN A 190 23.92 21.28 -3.74
CA ASN A 190 24.39 20.10 -3.02
C ASN A 190 23.99 18.82 -3.75
N THR A 191 24.95 18.04 -4.21
CA THR A 191 24.72 16.83 -4.98
C THR A 191 24.71 15.54 -4.17
N SER A 192 24.82 15.60 -2.83
CA SER A 192 24.93 14.43 -1.95
C SER A 192 23.61 13.69 -1.73
N TRP A 193 22.48 14.36 -1.89
CA TRP A 193 21.16 13.85 -1.54
C TRP A 193 20.44 13.12 -2.69
N TYR A 194 21.05 13.02 -3.89
CA TYR A 194 20.44 12.31 -5.01
C TYR A 194 21.42 11.44 -5.79
N ILE A 195 20.86 10.47 -6.51
CA ILE A 195 21.52 9.65 -7.52
C ILE A 195 20.77 9.88 -8.84
N LEU A 196 21.46 10.37 -9.85
CA LEU A 196 20.91 10.62 -11.17
C LEU A 196 21.54 9.66 -12.17
N TYR A 197 20.75 8.78 -12.75
CA TYR A 197 21.16 7.95 -13.89
C TYR A 197 20.69 8.59 -15.18
N VAL A 198 21.63 9.07 -15.99
CA VAL A 198 21.37 9.70 -17.26
C VAL A 198 22.56 9.48 -18.21
N PRO A 199 22.34 9.24 -19.53
CA PRO A 199 23.43 9.14 -20.48
C PRO A 199 24.32 10.39 -20.43
N LYS A 200 25.65 10.24 -20.44
CA LYS A 200 26.61 11.36 -20.40
C LYS A 200 26.38 12.37 -21.52
N SER A 201 25.96 11.88 -22.70
CA SER A 201 25.57 12.74 -23.82
C SER A 201 24.44 13.71 -23.52
N SER A 202 23.60 13.41 -22.56
CA SER A 202 22.48 14.26 -22.15
C SER A 202 22.89 15.44 -21.28
N LEU A 203 24.11 15.45 -20.75
CA LEU A 203 24.68 16.56 -19.97
C LEU A 203 25.61 17.45 -20.81
N ILE A 204 25.87 17.04 -22.04
CA ILE A 204 26.71 17.82 -22.98
C ILE A 204 25.84 18.91 -23.60
N TRP A 205 26.42 20.09 -23.71
CA TRP A 205 25.83 21.23 -24.39
C TRP A 205 25.88 21.04 -25.89
N ASP A 206 24.74 20.80 -26.53
CA ASP A 206 24.63 20.70 -27.99
C ASP A 206 23.53 21.60 -28.57
N ASP A 207 22.33 21.55 -28.02
CA ASP A 207 21.19 22.36 -28.41
C ASP A 207 20.57 23.01 -27.15
N TYR A 208 20.68 24.33 -27.08
CA TYR A 208 20.24 25.11 -25.92
C TYR A 208 18.79 24.84 -25.49
N LEU A 209 17.87 24.85 -26.45
CA LEU A 209 16.43 24.70 -26.12
C LEU A 209 16.14 23.30 -25.60
N ARG A 210 16.73 22.28 -26.19
CA ARG A 210 16.56 20.91 -25.82
C ARG A 210 17.17 20.62 -24.44
N VAL A 211 18.43 21.00 -24.24
CA VAL A 211 19.14 20.69 -22.97
C VAL A 211 18.61 21.50 -21.81
N SER A 212 18.28 22.77 -21.96
CA SER A 212 17.74 23.60 -20.89
C SER A 212 16.39 23.08 -20.41
N SER A 213 15.52 22.68 -21.34
CA SER A 213 14.22 22.06 -20.99
C SER A 213 14.40 20.73 -20.25
N MET A 214 15.31 19.87 -20.72
CA MET A 214 15.61 18.59 -20.10
C MET A 214 16.20 18.76 -18.68
N TRP A 215 17.16 19.67 -18.50
CA TRP A 215 17.77 19.92 -17.18
C TRP A 215 16.76 20.54 -16.20
N GLN A 216 15.89 21.42 -16.68
CA GLN A 216 14.77 21.93 -15.93
C GLN A 216 13.87 20.81 -15.40
N GLU A 217 13.51 19.86 -16.26
CA GLU A 217 12.66 18.74 -15.92
C GLU A 217 13.34 17.77 -14.94
N ILE A 218 14.65 17.49 -15.15
CA ILE A 218 15.44 16.66 -14.24
C ILE A 218 15.50 17.29 -12.85
N LEU A 219 15.86 18.59 -12.77
CA LEU A 219 15.94 19.27 -11.50
C LEU A 219 14.58 19.36 -10.80
N THR A 220 13.51 19.64 -11.55
CA THR A 220 12.15 19.65 -10.99
C THR A 220 11.79 18.29 -10.36
N THR A 221 12.09 17.20 -11.06
CA THR A 221 11.83 15.84 -10.54
C THR A 221 12.67 15.53 -9.30
N LEU A 222 13.94 15.90 -9.29
CA LEU A 222 14.84 15.74 -8.15
C LEU A 222 14.32 16.54 -6.93
N MET A 223 13.97 17.81 -7.13
CA MET A 223 13.48 18.68 -6.07
C MET A 223 12.11 18.24 -5.52
N GLN A 224 11.22 17.71 -6.36
CA GLN A 224 9.98 17.08 -5.89
C GLN A 224 10.28 15.88 -4.97
N GLY A 225 11.22 15.03 -5.36
CA GLY A 225 11.68 13.92 -4.55
C GLY A 225 12.31 14.36 -3.21
N TYR A 226 13.08 15.46 -3.23
CA TYR A 226 13.66 16.05 -2.02
C TYR A 226 12.58 16.54 -1.06
N ILE A 227 11.64 17.33 -1.57
CA ILE A 227 10.51 17.89 -0.79
C ILE A 227 9.67 16.76 -0.17
N ASP A 228 9.40 15.69 -0.92
CA ASP A 228 8.67 14.53 -0.40
C ASP A 228 9.40 13.87 0.78
N LYS A 229 10.73 13.66 0.65
CA LYS A 229 11.53 13.07 1.73
C LYS A 229 11.64 13.99 2.92
N TYR A 230 11.94 15.26 2.68
CA TYR A 230 12.02 16.29 3.72
C TYR A 230 10.74 16.35 4.55
N TYR A 231 9.60 16.47 3.86
CA TYR A 231 8.30 16.53 4.53
C TYR A 231 7.98 15.26 5.31
N LYS A 232 8.26 14.09 4.73
CA LYS A 232 8.05 12.80 5.39
C LYS A 232 8.92 12.63 6.63
N ASN A 233 10.20 13.00 6.56
CA ASN A 233 11.13 12.90 7.69
C ASN A 233 10.62 13.74 8.86
N HIS A 234 10.32 15.02 8.63
CA HIS A 234 9.82 15.92 9.67
C HIS A 234 8.48 15.47 10.25
N LYS A 235 7.59 15.00 9.39
CA LYS A 235 6.30 14.46 9.83
C LYS A 235 6.47 13.18 10.65
N SER A 236 7.38 12.30 10.28
CA SER A 236 7.67 11.06 11.01
C SER A 236 8.22 11.36 12.41
N ILE A 237 9.17 12.29 12.54
CA ILE A 237 9.71 12.73 13.83
C ILE A 237 8.58 13.29 14.71
N TRP A 238 7.74 14.17 14.16
CA TRP A 238 6.60 14.71 14.89
C TRP A 238 5.61 13.62 15.33
N VAL A 239 5.30 12.65 14.45
CA VAL A 239 4.44 11.51 14.77
C VAL A 239 5.00 10.75 15.97
N ASN A 240 6.29 10.38 15.95
CA ASN A 240 6.94 9.62 17.02
C ASN A 240 6.80 10.31 18.39
N HIS A 241 7.04 11.62 18.46
CA HIS A 241 6.89 12.40 19.71
C HIS A 241 5.43 12.60 20.16
N ASN A 242 4.47 12.30 19.31
CA ASN A 242 3.05 12.47 19.62
C ASN A 242 2.26 11.14 19.65
N LEU A 243 2.96 10.01 19.76
CA LEU A 243 2.33 8.70 19.99
C LEU A 243 2.02 8.48 21.47
N GLU A 244 0.95 7.74 21.69
CA GLU A 244 0.58 7.19 23.01
C GLU A 244 0.03 5.78 22.83
N THR A 245 0.04 5.03 23.93
CA THR A 245 -0.63 3.73 23.98
C THR A 245 -1.96 3.85 24.70
N VAL A 246 -3.01 3.30 24.09
CA VAL A 246 -4.32 3.20 24.68
C VAL A 246 -4.74 1.72 24.73
N SER A 247 -5.74 1.40 25.54
CA SER A 247 -6.35 0.06 25.50
C SER A 247 -7.24 -0.04 24.26
N LEU A 248 -7.07 -1.12 23.49
CA LEU A 248 -7.89 -1.40 22.32
C LEU A 248 -9.35 -1.63 22.74
N THR A 249 -10.28 -0.94 22.09
CA THR A 249 -11.73 -1.11 22.28
C THR A 249 -12.35 -1.91 21.13
N SER A 250 -13.54 -2.42 21.33
CA SER A 250 -14.31 -3.14 20.30
C SER A 250 -14.56 -2.26 19.07
N GLU A 251 -14.85 -0.98 19.27
CA GLU A 251 -15.02 0.00 18.19
C GLU A 251 -13.74 0.18 17.38
N MET A 252 -12.59 0.37 18.05
CA MET A 252 -11.27 0.50 17.39
C MET A 252 -10.88 -0.76 16.61
N ALA A 253 -11.30 -1.94 17.09
CA ALA A 253 -11.08 -3.20 16.41
C ALA A 253 -12.07 -3.45 15.25
N GLY A 254 -13.02 -2.55 15.02
CA GLY A 254 -14.02 -2.67 13.97
C GLY A 254 -15.03 -3.79 14.20
N LEU A 255 -15.28 -4.19 15.46
CA LEU A 255 -16.18 -5.30 15.79
C LEU A 255 -17.66 -4.95 15.56
N ASP A 256 -18.00 -3.67 15.48
CA ASP A 256 -19.36 -3.20 15.20
C ASP A 256 -19.66 -3.11 13.69
N GLU A 257 -18.67 -3.41 12.86
CA GLU A 257 -18.80 -3.40 11.41
C GLU A 257 -19.42 -4.70 10.88
N LYS A 258 -19.80 -4.68 9.61
CA LYS A 258 -20.30 -5.84 8.87
C LYS A 258 -19.46 -6.07 7.64
N VAL A 259 -19.36 -7.30 7.19
CA VAL A 259 -18.85 -7.60 5.85
C VAL A 259 -19.97 -7.38 4.86
N LEU A 260 -19.74 -6.46 3.91
CA LEU A 260 -20.65 -6.16 2.81
C LEU A 260 -20.11 -6.84 1.53
N GLY A 261 -20.87 -7.73 0.97
CA GLY A 261 -20.59 -8.38 -0.32
C GLY A 261 -21.50 -7.82 -1.41
N GLN A 262 -20.97 -7.63 -2.61
CA GLN A 262 -21.74 -7.45 -3.84
C GLN A 262 -21.35 -8.58 -4.80
N ILE A 263 -22.28 -9.49 -5.04
CA ILE A 263 -22.05 -10.71 -5.83
C ILE A 263 -22.95 -10.67 -7.05
N ASP A 264 -22.42 -10.99 -8.22
CA ASP A 264 -23.20 -11.13 -9.44
C ASP A 264 -24.37 -12.09 -9.20
N LYS A 265 -25.55 -11.76 -9.74
CA LYS A 265 -26.80 -12.49 -9.47
C LYS A 265 -26.74 -13.95 -9.89
N GLY A 266 -26.11 -14.23 -11.02
CA GLY A 266 -25.96 -15.61 -11.50
C GLY A 266 -25.09 -16.46 -10.58
N MET A 267 -24.04 -15.85 -9.99
CA MET A 267 -23.16 -16.52 -9.04
C MET A 267 -23.76 -16.60 -7.63
N TYR A 268 -24.61 -15.64 -7.26
CA TYR A 268 -25.23 -15.61 -5.93
C TYR A 268 -26.06 -16.86 -5.67
N ASP A 269 -26.77 -17.37 -6.66
CA ASP A 269 -27.59 -18.57 -6.51
C ASP A 269 -26.75 -19.80 -6.15
N ASP A 270 -25.53 -19.91 -6.68
CA ASP A 270 -24.57 -20.97 -6.32
C ASP A 270 -24.08 -20.84 -4.87
N PHE A 271 -23.92 -19.61 -4.36
CA PHE A 271 -23.35 -19.33 -3.05
C PHE A 271 -24.41 -19.18 -1.94
N LYS A 272 -25.66 -18.94 -2.32
CA LYS A 272 -26.73 -18.57 -1.40
C LYS A 272 -26.82 -19.44 -0.16
N ARG A 273 -26.90 -20.77 -0.34
CA ARG A 273 -27.01 -21.71 0.78
C ARG A 273 -25.83 -21.63 1.73
N THR A 274 -24.61 -21.51 1.18
CA THR A 274 -23.37 -21.42 1.99
C THR A 274 -23.29 -20.09 2.72
N LEU A 275 -23.68 -18.98 2.07
CA LEU A 275 -23.71 -17.66 2.69
C LEU A 275 -24.75 -17.57 3.82
N GLU A 276 -25.94 -18.16 3.61
CA GLU A 276 -26.98 -18.26 4.65
C GLU A 276 -26.53 -19.11 5.84
N LEU A 277 -25.82 -20.22 5.59
CA LEU A 277 -25.21 -21.04 6.65
C LEU A 277 -24.19 -20.25 7.45
N ILE A 278 -23.25 -19.57 6.76
CA ILE A 278 -22.24 -18.72 7.41
C ILE A 278 -22.92 -17.65 8.26
N LYS A 279 -23.89 -16.93 7.68
CA LYS A 279 -24.64 -15.89 8.39
C LYS A 279 -25.30 -16.43 9.67
N SER A 280 -25.99 -17.56 9.57
CA SER A 280 -26.63 -18.22 10.72
C SER A 280 -25.62 -18.61 11.79
N GLN A 281 -24.46 -19.17 11.40
CA GLN A 281 -23.40 -19.53 12.36
C GLN A 281 -22.80 -18.29 13.05
N LEU A 282 -22.63 -17.17 12.34
CA LEU A 282 -22.13 -15.93 12.92
C LEU A 282 -23.14 -15.33 13.91
N GLU A 283 -24.41 -15.28 13.55
CA GLU A 283 -25.50 -14.79 14.40
C GLU A 283 -25.65 -15.62 15.69
N ASN A 284 -25.54 -16.94 15.57
CA ASN A 284 -25.63 -17.88 16.69
C ASN A 284 -24.28 -18.07 17.43
N ARG A 285 -23.21 -17.35 17.05
CA ARG A 285 -21.87 -17.46 17.63
C ARG A 285 -21.29 -18.89 17.58
N SER A 286 -21.62 -19.63 16.55
CA SER A 286 -21.20 -21.04 16.34
C SER A 286 -20.23 -21.20 15.18
N PHE A 287 -19.79 -20.09 14.54
CA PHE A 287 -18.80 -20.12 13.45
C PHE A 287 -17.43 -20.48 14.03
N ALA A 288 -16.96 -21.71 13.77
CA ALA A 288 -15.76 -22.28 14.39
C ALA A 288 -14.82 -22.98 13.39
N SER A 289 -15.11 -22.89 12.10
CA SER A 289 -14.28 -23.50 11.05
C SER A 289 -14.31 -22.67 9.77
N THR A 290 -13.23 -22.76 9.01
CA THR A 290 -13.15 -22.12 7.68
C THR A 290 -14.12 -22.80 6.71
N ILE A 291 -14.95 -22.00 6.04
CA ILE A 291 -15.94 -22.47 5.06
C ILE A 291 -15.55 -21.99 3.67
N ARG A 292 -15.45 -22.93 2.72
CA ARG A 292 -15.27 -22.63 1.30
C ARG A 292 -16.64 -22.31 0.68
N ILE A 293 -16.73 -21.13 0.08
CA ILE A 293 -17.96 -20.67 -0.58
C ILE A 293 -17.97 -21.15 -2.04
N GLY A 294 -16.86 -21.02 -2.73
CA GLY A 294 -16.65 -21.47 -4.10
C GLY A 294 -15.69 -20.59 -4.87
N TYR A 295 -15.14 -21.07 -5.97
CA TYR A 295 -14.31 -20.30 -6.92
C TYR A 295 -13.18 -19.45 -6.27
N GLY A 296 -12.53 -19.97 -5.23
CA GLY A 296 -11.49 -19.24 -4.50
C GLY A 296 -12.01 -18.19 -3.51
N PHE A 297 -13.31 -18.24 -3.18
CA PHE A 297 -13.94 -17.42 -2.16
C PHE A 297 -14.16 -18.24 -0.88
N GLN A 298 -13.71 -17.73 0.27
CA GLN A 298 -13.73 -18.43 1.54
C GLN A 298 -14.00 -17.47 2.70
N ALA A 299 -14.68 -17.98 3.72
CA ALA A 299 -14.81 -17.37 5.04
C ALA A 299 -13.90 -18.13 6.02
N LEU A 300 -12.82 -17.47 6.46
CA LEU A 300 -11.82 -18.09 7.32
C LEU A 300 -12.18 -17.92 8.80
N TYR A 301 -11.86 -18.96 9.56
CA TYR A 301 -11.89 -18.95 11.01
C TYR A 301 -10.47 -19.07 11.57
N PHE A 302 -10.10 -18.12 12.41
CA PHE A 302 -8.90 -18.20 13.24
C PHE A 302 -9.24 -17.72 14.65
N SER A 303 -9.24 -18.64 15.61
CA SER A 303 -9.67 -18.38 16.99
C SER A 303 -8.88 -17.27 17.71
N ARG A 304 -7.67 -16.94 17.23
CA ARG A 304 -6.81 -15.88 17.77
C ARG A 304 -6.99 -14.54 17.05
N HIS A 305 -7.68 -14.51 15.94
CA HIS A 305 -8.12 -13.25 15.35
C HIS A 305 -9.24 -12.65 16.21
N LEU A 306 -9.25 -11.31 16.36
CA LEU A 306 -10.22 -10.68 17.27
C LEU A 306 -11.67 -10.89 16.86
N TYR A 307 -11.93 -11.11 15.55
CA TYR A 307 -13.27 -11.39 15.01
C TYR A 307 -13.24 -12.44 13.89
N SER A 308 -14.41 -12.97 13.58
CA SER A 308 -14.67 -13.84 12.42
C SER A 308 -15.90 -13.35 11.65
N PRO A 309 -16.00 -13.59 10.34
CA PRO A 309 -15.01 -14.25 9.50
C PRO A 309 -13.95 -13.29 8.96
N LEU A 310 -12.78 -13.80 8.58
CA LEU A 310 -11.91 -13.13 7.64
C LEU A 310 -12.26 -13.61 6.22
N MET A 311 -12.60 -12.68 5.33
CA MET A 311 -12.95 -13.03 3.96
C MET A 311 -11.69 -13.11 3.10
N TYR A 312 -11.55 -14.18 2.34
CA TYR A 312 -10.52 -14.34 1.30
C TYR A 312 -11.17 -14.51 -0.06
N TYR A 313 -10.65 -13.82 -1.06
CA TYR A 313 -11.05 -13.98 -2.43
C TYR A 313 -9.87 -13.77 -3.38
N ASN A 314 -9.60 -14.75 -4.25
CA ASN A 314 -8.45 -14.71 -5.17
C ASN A 314 -8.61 -13.74 -6.36
N GLY A 315 -9.73 -13.05 -6.48
CA GLY A 315 -9.97 -12.02 -7.50
C GLY A 315 -10.02 -12.52 -8.94
N LYS A 316 -10.16 -13.84 -9.19
CA LYS A 316 -10.06 -14.40 -10.54
C LYS A 316 -11.35 -14.33 -11.35
N LEU A 317 -12.50 -14.17 -10.70
CA LEU A 317 -13.79 -14.14 -11.37
C LEU A 317 -14.06 -12.73 -11.90
N LYS A 318 -14.05 -12.63 -13.21
CA LYS A 318 -14.34 -11.40 -13.94
C LYS A 318 -15.34 -11.70 -15.06
N ASP A 319 -16.12 -10.69 -15.41
CA ASP A 319 -16.98 -10.74 -16.58
C ASP A 319 -16.15 -10.65 -17.88
N GLU A 320 -16.84 -10.72 -19.03
CA GLU A 320 -16.25 -10.59 -20.36
C GLU A 320 -15.58 -9.21 -20.58
N ASN A 321 -15.98 -8.19 -19.80
CA ASN A 321 -15.43 -6.84 -19.85
C ASN A 321 -14.29 -6.62 -18.83
N GLY A 322 -13.94 -7.64 -18.05
CA GLY A 322 -12.89 -7.57 -17.03
C GLY A 322 -13.34 -7.01 -15.68
N ASN A 323 -14.64 -6.76 -15.46
CA ASN A 323 -15.16 -6.28 -14.17
C ASN A 323 -15.23 -7.43 -13.16
N GLN A 324 -15.00 -7.11 -11.88
CA GLN A 324 -15.10 -8.09 -10.80
C GLN A 324 -16.56 -8.54 -10.59
N LEU A 325 -16.79 -9.84 -10.58
CA LEU A 325 -18.10 -10.44 -10.27
C LEU A 325 -18.40 -10.49 -8.78
N ILE A 326 -17.36 -10.42 -7.93
CA ILE A 326 -17.47 -10.39 -6.47
C ILE A 326 -16.70 -9.18 -5.96
N GLU A 327 -17.36 -8.33 -5.19
CA GLU A 327 -16.77 -7.22 -4.45
C GLU A 327 -17.08 -7.38 -2.97
N ILE A 328 -16.10 -7.14 -2.10
CA ILE A 328 -16.21 -7.33 -0.66
C ILE A 328 -15.69 -6.08 0.05
N SER A 329 -16.41 -5.59 1.02
CA SER A 329 -16.00 -4.49 1.88
C SER A 329 -16.19 -4.91 3.35
N PRO A 330 -15.16 -4.80 4.20
CA PRO A 330 -13.77 -4.44 3.86
C PRO A 330 -13.16 -5.40 2.84
N VAL A 331 -12.18 -4.90 2.09
CA VAL A 331 -11.53 -5.68 1.02
C VAL A 331 -11.08 -7.04 1.53
N ALA A 332 -11.39 -8.13 0.80
CA ALA A 332 -10.96 -9.47 1.18
C ALA A 332 -9.44 -9.60 1.26
N LEU A 333 -8.96 -10.58 2.00
CA LEU A 333 -7.54 -10.93 2.05
C LEU A 333 -7.02 -11.23 0.64
N VAL A 334 -5.82 -10.77 0.32
CA VAL A 334 -5.07 -11.18 -0.86
C VAL A 334 -4.30 -12.48 -0.58
N ASP A 335 -3.75 -13.11 -1.64
CA ASP A 335 -3.08 -14.42 -1.54
C ASP A 335 -1.99 -14.47 -0.46
N SER A 336 -1.17 -13.43 -0.33
CA SER A 336 -0.10 -13.38 0.68
C SER A 336 -0.63 -13.20 2.11
N GLU A 337 -1.65 -12.40 2.30
CA GLU A 337 -2.34 -12.24 3.59
C GLU A 337 -3.01 -13.55 4.02
N PHE A 338 -3.67 -14.22 3.08
CA PHE A 338 -4.29 -15.52 3.30
C PHE A 338 -3.26 -16.59 3.68
N GLU A 339 -2.14 -16.66 2.98
CA GLU A 339 -1.03 -17.58 3.29
C GLU A 339 -0.48 -17.33 4.70
N PHE A 340 -0.26 -16.05 5.05
CA PHE A 340 0.19 -15.67 6.39
C PHE A 340 -0.78 -16.13 7.48
N VAL A 341 -2.07 -15.82 7.35
CA VAL A 341 -3.09 -16.20 8.35
C VAL A 341 -3.16 -17.72 8.52
N ASN A 342 -3.11 -18.47 7.42
CA ASN A 342 -3.13 -19.94 7.49
C ASN A 342 -1.88 -20.50 8.18
N LYS A 343 -0.68 -20.00 7.81
CA LYS A 343 0.56 -20.45 8.42
C LYS A 343 0.65 -20.09 9.90
N LEU A 344 0.20 -18.90 10.28
CA LEU A 344 0.10 -18.53 11.70
C LEU A 344 -0.90 -19.41 12.44
N THR A 345 -2.04 -19.74 11.83
CA THR A 345 -3.05 -20.64 12.40
C THR A 345 -2.47 -22.05 12.61
N GLU A 346 -1.79 -22.61 11.62
CA GLU A 346 -1.10 -23.90 11.71
C GLU A 346 -0.09 -23.90 12.86
N TYR A 347 0.74 -22.84 12.93
CA TYR A 347 1.78 -22.70 13.95
C TYR A 347 1.21 -22.63 15.36
N VAL A 348 0.22 -21.76 15.60
CA VAL A 348 -0.41 -21.61 16.92
C VAL A 348 -1.14 -22.90 17.34
N ASN A 349 -1.82 -23.57 16.40
CA ASN A 349 -2.52 -24.82 16.67
C ASN A 349 -1.56 -25.99 16.97
N SER A 350 -0.32 -25.94 16.52
CA SER A 350 0.72 -26.91 16.87
C SER A 350 1.18 -26.80 18.34
N LYS A 351 0.72 -25.76 19.06
CA LYS A 351 1.06 -25.49 20.47
C LYS A 351 2.57 -25.49 20.73
N PRO A 352 3.35 -24.65 20.05
CA PRO A 352 4.80 -24.63 20.22
C PRO A 352 5.15 -24.21 21.66
N LYS A 353 6.17 -24.85 22.25
CA LYS A 353 6.61 -24.58 23.63
C LYS A 353 6.92 -23.10 23.89
N VAL A 354 7.38 -22.39 22.90
CA VAL A 354 7.72 -20.96 22.99
C VAL A 354 6.49 -20.09 23.28
N LEU A 355 5.28 -20.57 22.97
CA LEU A 355 4.02 -19.89 23.23
C LEU A 355 3.21 -20.48 24.39
N GLU A 356 3.74 -21.44 25.16
CA GLU A 356 3.01 -22.17 26.21
C GLU A 356 2.39 -21.22 27.26
N ASP A 357 3.14 -20.18 27.67
CA ASP A 357 2.70 -19.18 28.66
C ASP A 357 2.25 -17.86 28.03
N HIS A 358 1.92 -17.85 26.76
CA HIS A 358 1.60 -16.63 26.02
C HIS A 358 0.18 -16.68 25.46
N GLU A 359 -0.51 -15.55 25.56
CA GLU A 359 -1.76 -15.32 24.81
C GLU A 359 -1.42 -14.66 23.47
N VAL A 360 -2.02 -15.14 22.39
CA VAL A 360 -1.80 -14.62 21.04
C VAL A 360 -3.09 -14.01 20.52
N TYR A 361 -3.01 -12.80 19.97
CA TYR A 361 -4.12 -12.11 19.35
C TYR A 361 -3.71 -11.51 18.02
N LEU A 362 -4.57 -11.57 17.02
CA LEU A 362 -4.35 -11.00 15.71
C LEU A 362 -5.50 -10.06 15.34
N LEU A 363 -5.18 -8.91 14.75
CA LEU A 363 -6.16 -8.02 14.14
C LEU A 363 -5.73 -7.71 12.72
N ARG A 364 -6.63 -7.86 11.76
CA ARG A 364 -6.44 -7.29 10.44
C ARG A 364 -6.67 -5.79 10.50
N ASN A 365 -5.66 -5.02 10.16
CA ASN A 365 -5.72 -3.57 10.17
C ASN A 365 -6.43 -3.06 8.91
N GLN A 366 -7.57 -2.42 9.08
CA GLN A 366 -8.33 -1.85 7.97
C GLN A 366 -7.87 -0.41 7.69
N SER A 367 -7.48 -0.13 6.46
CA SER A 367 -6.82 1.13 6.06
C SER A 367 -7.62 2.42 6.27
N LYS A 368 -8.91 2.34 6.59
CA LYS A 368 -9.77 3.52 6.82
C LYS A 368 -10.20 3.71 8.27
N THR A 369 -10.26 2.63 9.05
CA THR A 369 -10.71 2.61 10.45
C THR A 369 -9.63 2.13 11.40
N GLY A 370 -8.56 1.52 10.87
CA GLY A 370 -7.45 0.96 11.63
C GLY A 370 -6.47 1.98 12.19
N VAL A 371 -5.28 1.51 12.56
CA VAL A 371 -4.23 2.29 13.25
C VAL A 371 -3.88 3.56 12.48
N GLY A 372 -4.53 4.67 12.81
CA GLY A 372 -4.49 5.90 12.04
C GLY A 372 -3.15 6.63 12.04
N PHE A 373 -2.23 6.31 12.97
CA PHE A 373 -0.94 7.01 13.00
C PHE A 373 -0.01 6.60 11.84
N PHE A 374 -0.13 5.36 11.35
CA PHE A 374 0.63 4.93 10.18
C PHE A 374 0.21 5.66 8.90
N ALA A 375 -1.03 6.18 8.86
CA ALA A 375 -1.48 7.06 7.78
C ALA A 375 -0.63 8.31 7.68
N GLU A 376 -0.32 8.91 8.82
CA GLU A 376 0.49 10.11 8.90
C GLU A 376 1.95 9.83 8.49
N ALA A 377 2.47 8.64 8.81
CA ALA A 377 3.79 8.18 8.41
C ALA A 377 3.84 7.60 6.97
N GLY A 378 2.67 7.42 6.32
CA GLY A 378 2.55 6.87 4.96
C GLY A 378 2.77 5.37 4.87
N PHE A 379 2.61 4.65 5.97
CA PHE A 379 2.70 3.20 6.06
C PHE A 379 1.46 2.63 6.78
N TYR A 380 0.93 1.54 6.25
CA TYR A 380 -0.19 0.80 6.85
C TYR A 380 0.18 -0.68 6.89
N PRO A 381 0.49 -1.24 8.07
CA PRO A 381 0.62 -2.68 8.20
C PRO A 381 -0.75 -3.34 8.02
N ASP A 382 -0.77 -4.50 7.38
CA ASP A 382 -2.03 -5.22 7.15
C ASP A 382 -2.53 -5.90 8.43
N PHE A 383 -1.62 -6.27 9.32
CA PHE A 383 -1.95 -6.96 10.57
C PHE A 383 -1.23 -6.38 11.77
N ILE A 384 -1.89 -6.49 12.91
CA ILE A 384 -1.30 -6.26 14.23
C ILE A 384 -1.39 -7.57 14.99
N LEU A 385 -0.24 -8.03 15.49
CA LEU A 385 -0.10 -9.24 16.28
C LEU A 385 0.30 -8.85 17.70
N TRP A 386 -0.46 -9.28 18.69
CA TRP A 386 -0.09 -9.21 20.09
C TRP A 386 0.31 -10.58 20.60
N ILE A 387 1.46 -10.65 21.28
CA ILE A 387 1.85 -11.78 22.09
C ILE A 387 1.96 -11.26 23.53
N VAL A 388 1.17 -11.82 24.44
CA VAL A 388 1.02 -11.30 25.81
C VAL A 388 1.52 -12.34 26.80
N LYS A 389 2.45 -11.92 27.69
CA LYS A 389 2.94 -12.72 28.81
C LYS A 389 2.76 -11.94 30.12
N GLY A 390 1.79 -12.32 30.91
CA GLY A 390 1.47 -11.59 32.13
C GLY A 390 1.08 -10.12 31.84
N ARG A 391 1.93 -9.16 32.23
CA ARG A 391 1.71 -7.73 31.95
C ARG A 391 2.45 -7.25 30.71
N HIS A 392 3.41 -8.01 30.22
CA HIS A 392 4.22 -7.63 29.06
C HIS A 392 3.49 -7.94 27.77
N GLN A 393 3.52 -7.01 26.84
CA GLN A 393 2.89 -7.14 25.52
C GLN A 393 3.91 -6.86 24.42
N TYR A 394 4.12 -7.83 23.56
CA TYR A 394 4.84 -7.69 22.32
C TYR A 394 3.84 -7.34 21.23
N VAL A 395 3.92 -6.12 20.71
CA VAL A 395 3.03 -5.62 19.65
C VAL A 395 3.80 -5.56 18.35
N SER A 396 3.39 -6.33 17.38
CA SER A 396 4.10 -6.46 16.10
C SER A 396 3.20 -6.08 14.93
N PHE A 397 3.74 -5.23 14.06
CA PHE A 397 3.08 -4.78 12.83
C PHE A 397 3.57 -5.63 11.66
N ILE A 398 2.65 -6.31 10.97
CA ILE A 398 3.00 -7.32 9.97
C ILE A 398 2.43 -6.92 8.62
N ASP A 399 3.29 -6.91 7.60
CA ASP A 399 2.95 -6.56 6.22
C ASP A 399 3.31 -7.72 5.28
N PRO A 400 2.35 -8.59 4.91
CA PRO A 400 2.57 -9.70 3.97
C PRO A 400 2.57 -9.23 2.51
N HIS A 401 3.35 -8.21 2.19
CA HIS A 401 3.42 -7.64 0.84
C HIS A 401 4.76 -7.86 0.15
N GLY A 402 4.71 -7.87 -1.19
CA GLY A 402 5.90 -8.01 -2.02
C GLY A 402 6.85 -6.81 -1.92
N LEU A 403 8.14 -7.10 -1.94
CA LEU A 403 9.24 -6.12 -1.91
C LEU A 403 9.48 -5.43 -3.26
N GLY A 404 8.68 -5.70 -4.29
CA GLY A 404 8.92 -5.21 -5.66
C GLY A 404 8.92 -3.69 -5.83
N ARG A 405 8.40 -2.94 -4.86
CA ARG A 405 8.40 -1.47 -4.83
C ARG A 405 9.38 -0.89 -3.81
N ALA A 406 9.91 -1.70 -2.91
CA ALA A 406 10.88 -1.26 -1.92
C ALA A 406 12.25 -0.99 -2.57
N LYS A 407 12.95 0.03 -2.08
CA LYS A 407 14.20 0.54 -2.66
C LYS A 407 15.45 0.07 -1.90
N GLY A 408 15.40 -1.10 -1.28
CA GLY A 408 16.49 -1.63 -0.46
C GLY A 408 16.24 -1.50 1.04
N PHE A 409 17.27 -1.77 1.84
CA PHE A 409 17.19 -1.73 3.30
C PHE A 409 16.95 -0.32 3.87
N ALA A 410 17.23 0.73 3.11
CA ALA A 410 16.92 2.12 3.48
C ALA A 410 15.43 2.51 3.26
N ASP A 411 14.60 1.59 2.77
CA ASP A 411 13.17 1.85 2.62
C ASP A 411 12.51 2.04 3.99
N PRO A 412 11.70 3.10 4.20
CA PRO A 412 11.05 3.36 5.47
C PRO A 412 10.23 2.19 6.04
N LYS A 413 9.65 1.34 5.17
CA LYS A 413 8.96 0.13 5.60
C LYS A 413 9.91 -0.88 6.23
N VAL A 414 11.10 -1.05 5.66
CA VAL A 414 12.11 -1.96 6.15
C VAL A 414 12.74 -1.43 7.43
N GLN A 415 12.92 -0.10 7.54
CA GLN A 415 13.48 0.56 8.71
C GLN A 415 12.51 0.70 9.88
N LEU A 416 11.22 0.43 9.68
CA LEU A 416 10.18 0.68 10.68
C LEU A 416 10.48 0.00 12.04
N PHE A 417 10.98 -1.24 12.05
CA PHE A 417 11.26 -1.95 13.30
C PHE A 417 12.33 -1.23 14.13
N GLN A 418 13.37 -0.68 13.48
CA GLN A 418 14.42 0.08 14.18
C GLN A 418 13.85 1.37 14.79
N MET A 419 13.03 2.09 14.03
CA MET A 419 12.35 3.29 14.51
C MET A 419 11.46 2.96 15.73
N LEU A 420 10.69 1.87 15.66
CA LEU A 420 9.83 1.45 16.75
C LEU A 420 10.61 1.13 18.02
N GLN A 421 11.70 0.39 17.93
CA GLN A 421 12.51 -0.06 19.05
C GLN A 421 13.40 1.04 19.64
N HIS A 422 14.02 1.87 18.78
CA HIS A 422 15.03 2.83 19.23
C HIS A 422 14.49 4.24 19.46
N GLU A 423 13.34 4.59 18.88
CA GLU A 423 12.76 5.92 19.01
C GLU A 423 11.40 5.87 19.72
N THR A 424 10.48 5.03 19.23
CA THR A 424 9.07 5.03 19.70
C THR A 424 8.93 4.39 21.09
N GLU A 425 9.53 3.23 21.35
CA GLU A 425 9.48 2.59 22.67
C GLU A 425 10.07 3.48 23.79
N PRO A 426 11.28 4.07 23.62
CA PRO A 426 11.83 4.96 24.62
C PRO A 426 10.98 6.21 24.87
N GLU A 427 10.36 6.78 23.83
CA GLU A 427 9.48 7.95 23.97
C GLU A 427 8.20 7.62 24.74
N ILE A 428 7.62 6.43 24.52
CA ILE A 428 6.44 5.96 25.24
C ILE A 428 6.80 5.63 26.70
N GLY A 429 7.99 5.08 26.94
CA GLY A 429 8.51 4.77 28.27
C GLY A 429 7.77 3.67 29.04
N ASP A 430 6.98 2.83 28.34
CA ASP A 430 6.23 1.72 28.95
C ASP A 430 7.07 0.43 28.99
N LYS A 431 7.61 0.11 30.16
CA LYS A 431 8.46 -1.07 30.40
C LYS A 431 7.78 -2.42 30.10
N ASN A 432 6.47 -2.44 29.96
CA ASN A 432 5.70 -3.64 29.64
C ASN A 432 5.23 -3.65 28.17
N LEU A 433 5.97 -2.99 27.30
CA LEU A 433 5.69 -2.93 25.88
C LEU A 433 6.97 -3.17 25.09
N SER A 434 6.90 -4.05 24.11
CA SER A 434 7.90 -4.20 23.05
C SER A 434 7.23 -4.06 21.69
N LEU A 435 7.82 -3.24 20.82
CA LEU A 435 7.28 -2.94 19.49
C LEU A 435 8.15 -3.57 18.40
N ASN A 436 7.51 -4.12 17.39
CA ASN A 436 8.19 -4.71 16.24
C ASN A 436 7.45 -4.45 14.94
N SER A 437 8.16 -4.60 13.83
CA SER A 437 7.52 -4.72 12.52
C SER A 437 8.21 -5.77 11.67
N PHE A 438 7.44 -6.43 10.82
CA PHE A 438 7.89 -7.51 9.94
C PHE A 438 7.30 -7.35 8.55
N ILE A 439 8.15 -7.60 7.55
CA ILE A 439 7.73 -7.72 6.16
C ILE A 439 7.82 -9.20 5.78
N LEU A 440 6.69 -9.77 5.36
CA LEU A 440 6.61 -11.15 4.91
C LEU A 440 6.46 -11.16 3.38
N SER A 441 7.58 -11.33 2.68
CA SER A 441 7.62 -11.20 1.23
C SER A 441 7.14 -12.44 0.50
N PRO A 442 6.07 -12.36 -0.32
CA PRO A 442 5.72 -13.41 -1.28
C PRO A 442 6.65 -13.43 -2.50
N THR A 443 7.48 -12.39 -2.69
CA THR A 443 8.46 -12.29 -3.77
C THR A 443 9.62 -13.22 -3.49
N ARG A 444 10.13 -13.92 -4.50
CA ARG A 444 11.28 -14.81 -4.35
C ARG A 444 12.55 -14.01 -4.07
N PHE A 445 13.43 -14.56 -3.26
CA PHE A 445 14.72 -13.97 -2.91
C PHE A 445 15.53 -13.56 -4.16
N GLY A 446 15.61 -14.41 -5.18
CA GLY A 446 16.34 -14.11 -6.42
C GLY A 446 15.82 -12.88 -7.19
N GLU A 447 14.56 -12.49 -7.00
CA GLU A 447 14.00 -11.28 -7.61
C GLU A 447 14.41 -10.01 -6.84
N VAL A 448 14.74 -10.15 -5.56
CA VAL A 448 15.11 -9.04 -4.65
C VAL A 448 16.63 -8.81 -4.65
N MET A 449 17.44 -9.77 -5.06
CA MET A 449 18.89 -9.63 -5.23
C MET A 449 19.29 -8.42 -6.12
N ARG A 450 18.35 -7.90 -6.90
CA ARG A 450 18.54 -6.72 -7.76
C ARG A 450 18.46 -5.38 -7.03
N TRP A 451 18.33 -5.36 -5.71
CA TRP A 451 18.23 -4.13 -4.91
C TRP A 451 19.53 -3.33 -4.84
N GLY A 452 20.55 -3.66 -5.65
CA GLY A 452 21.84 -2.98 -5.60
C GLY A 452 22.51 -3.12 -4.24
N LEU A 453 22.35 -4.29 -3.61
CA LEU A 453 22.97 -4.58 -2.33
C LEU A 453 24.49 -4.51 -2.48
N VAL A 454 25.11 -3.61 -1.72
CA VAL A 454 26.57 -3.59 -1.57
C VAL A 454 26.94 -4.78 -0.69
N VAL A 455 27.12 -5.91 -1.32
CA VAL A 455 27.54 -7.15 -0.65
C VAL A 455 29.05 -7.26 -0.77
N LYS A 456 29.72 -7.67 0.31
CA LYS A 456 31.16 -7.97 0.24
C LYS A 456 31.39 -9.02 -0.85
N PRO A 457 32.49 -8.94 -1.62
CA PRO A 457 32.75 -9.91 -2.70
C PRO A 457 32.76 -11.37 -2.28
N GLU A 458 32.97 -11.63 -0.99
CA GLU A 458 33.08 -12.97 -0.39
C GLU A 458 31.77 -13.46 0.25
N ALA A 459 30.69 -12.62 0.25
CA ALA A 459 29.44 -12.96 0.91
C ALA A 459 28.72 -14.10 0.19
N THR A 460 28.29 -15.09 0.96
CA THR A 460 27.49 -16.19 0.47
C THR A 460 26.00 -15.77 0.29
N ILE A 461 25.23 -16.57 -0.43
CA ILE A 461 23.77 -16.37 -0.55
C ILE A 461 23.12 -16.40 0.85
N GLU A 462 23.63 -17.20 1.76
CA GLU A 462 23.11 -17.30 3.13
C GLU A 462 23.41 -16.04 3.93
N ASP A 463 24.59 -15.43 3.76
CA ASP A 463 24.90 -14.14 4.39
C ASP A 463 23.95 -13.05 3.94
N VAL A 464 23.62 -13.02 2.64
CA VAL A 464 22.64 -12.06 2.11
C VAL A 464 21.25 -12.33 2.66
N LYS A 465 20.81 -13.59 2.76
CA LYS A 465 19.53 -13.94 3.39
C LYS A 465 19.47 -13.50 4.86
N ASN A 466 20.56 -13.69 5.59
CA ASN A 466 20.64 -13.27 6.98
C ASN A 466 20.52 -11.74 7.11
N MET A 467 21.09 -10.95 6.18
CA MET A 467 20.88 -9.50 6.16
C MET A 467 19.40 -9.13 6.08
N PHE A 468 18.58 -9.86 5.34
CA PHE A 468 17.14 -9.64 5.31
C PHE A 468 16.48 -9.99 6.64
N VAL A 469 16.86 -11.10 7.23
CA VAL A 469 16.37 -11.52 8.56
C VAL A 469 16.70 -10.48 9.63
N ASP A 470 17.92 -9.92 9.62
CA ASP A 470 18.36 -8.86 10.51
C ASP A 470 17.54 -7.56 10.34
N HIS A 471 16.92 -7.39 9.18
CA HIS A 471 16.00 -6.29 8.89
C HIS A 471 14.52 -6.68 9.01
N HIS A 472 14.22 -7.78 9.69
CA HIS A 472 12.86 -8.31 9.89
C HIS A 472 12.08 -8.56 8.58
N VAL A 473 12.81 -8.98 7.53
CA VAL A 473 12.24 -9.34 6.22
C VAL A 473 12.38 -10.85 6.03
N TYR A 474 11.26 -11.53 5.84
CA TYR A 474 11.20 -12.99 5.65
C TYR A 474 10.56 -13.34 4.31
N PHE A 475 11.07 -14.39 3.65
CA PHE A 475 10.58 -14.86 2.35
C PHE A 475 9.62 -16.04 2.53
N MET A 476 8.32 -15.79 2.38
CA MET A 476 7.26 -16.77 2.67
C MET A 476 7.38 -18.07 1.87
N LYS A 477 7.81 -17.99 0.60
CA LYS A 477 7.88 -19.14 -0.31
C LYS A 477 9.16 -19.97 -0.19
N GLU A 478 10.19 -19.41 0.42
CA GLU A 478 11.53 -20.05 0.49
C GLU A 478 11.89 -20.51 1.89
N ASP A 479 11.27 -19.94 2.91
CA ASP A 479 11.52 -20.28 4.30
C ASP A 479 10.26 -20.88 4.94
N GLY A 480 10.16 -22.21 4.94
CA GLY A 480 9.02 -22.90 5.57
C GLY A 480 8.86 -22.65 7.07
N ARG A 481 9.87 -22.06 7.74
CA ARG A 481 9.87 -21.74 9.18
C ARG A 481 9.86 -20.23 9.46
N TYR A 482 9.44 -19.41 8.51
CA TYR A 482 9.44 -17.96 8.71
C TYR A 482 8.56 -17.50 9.88
N ILE A 483 7.44 -18.17 10.16
CA ILE A 483 6.58 -17.87 11.33
C ILE A 483 7.35 -18.16 12.63
N ASP A 484 8.02 -19.30 12.73
CA ASP A 484 8.80 -19.67 13.91
C ASP A 484 9.92 -18.65 14.19
N LYS A 485 10.68 -18.28 13.15
CA LYS A 485 11.72 -17.25 13.23
C LYS A 485 11.16 -15.89 13.63
N MET A 486 10.03 -15.48 13.05
CA MET A 486 9.36 -14.23 13.38
C MET A 486 8.91 -14.20 14.85
N ILE A 487 8.25 -15.25 15.34
CA ILE A 487 7.82 -15.36 16.74
C ILE A 487 9.02 -15.32 17.68
N HIS A 488 10.12 -16.01 17.32
CA HIS A 488 11.34 -15.98 18.12
C HIS A 488 11.95 -14.58 18.19
N ALA A 489 12.01 -13.87 17.06
CA ALA A 489 12.48 -12.48 17.02
C ALA A 489 11.59 -11.55 17.87
N ILE A 490 10.28 -11.73 17.84
CA ILE A 490 9.33 -10.97 18.69
C ILE A 490 9.66 -11.18 20.17
N LEU A 491 9.80 -12.43 20.61
CA LEU A 491 9.97 -12.75 22.03
C LEU A 491 11.37 -12.41 22.56
N THR A 492 12.35 -12.27 21.70
CA THR A 492 13.72 -11.87 22.08
C THR A 492 13.94 -10.37 22.09
N SER A 493 13.09 -9.58 21.45
CA SER A 493 13.24 -8.12 21.36
C SER A 493 13.00 -7.36 22.68
N GLY A 494 12.48 -7.99 23.72
CA GLY A 494 12.23 -7.37 25.03
C GLY A 494 13.24 -7.73 26.13
N ILE A 495 14.35 -8.37 25.77
CA ILE A 495 15.39 -8.81 26.72
C ILE A 495 16.64 -7.93 26.53
N VAL A 496 16.54 -6.65 26.95
CA VAL A 496 17.72 -5.80 27.15
C VAL A 496 17.74 -5.32 28.59
#